data_f41cbdee092e46ab78e42c19dd6d2323
#
_entry.id   f41cbdee092e46ab78e42c19dd6d2323
#
_cell.length_a   1.000
_cell.length_b   1.000
_cell.length_c   1.000
_cell.angle_alpha   90.00
_cell.angle_beta   90.00
_cell.angle_gamma   90.00
#
_symmetry.space_group_name_H-M   'P 1'
#
loop_
_entity.id
_entity.type
_entity.pdbx_description
1 polymer ?
#
loop_
_entity_poly.entity_id
_entity_poly.type
_entity_poly.pdbx_seq_one_letter_code
_entity_poly.pdbx_strand_id
1 'polypeptide(L)'
;MNAQTARLSRPARRLETIITRQPDLIEAAQKLRYRVFSEEYGSDLGATVPGIDADEFDRYCDHLIVTDQNTGELVATTRVLHHSKAMEAGGFYSEGEFELSSLYRLPGAVAELGRTCVHPDYRNGATISLLWASLAEYLVSRDVDYLIGCASIGMSDGGLKAWRIARYLQREFLAGEEYRVTPLRALPHLTHTVSEERPVDVPALIKAYMRLGARVCGEPCWDPDFRCADLLVVLDVNNLASRYSRHFMRNQAQ
;
A
#
# COMPACT_ATOMS: atom_id res chain seq x y z
N MET A 1 28.44 -13.19 -43.05
CA MET A 1 27.78 -14.15 -42.15
C MET A 1 27.19 -13.34 -40.99
N ASN A 2 25.88 -13.02 -41.09
CA ASN A 2 25.17 -12.26 -40.04
C ASN A 2 24.66 -13.25 -39.00
N ALA A 3 25.26 -13.23 -37.82
CA ALA A 3 24.73 -13.91 -36.66
C ALA A 3 23.60 -13.08 -36.08
N GLN A 4 22.38 -13.40 -36.46
CA GLN A 4 21.16 -12.90 -35.83
C GLN A 4 21.03 -13.58 -34.47
N THR A 5 21.43 -12.88 -33.41
CA THR A 5 21.20 -13.29 -32.03
C THR A 5 19.67 -13.32 -31.79
N ALA A 6 19.09 -14.51 -31.82
CA ALA A 6 17.72 -14.74 -31.47
C ALA A 6 17.54 -14.27 -30.00
N ARG A 7 16.81 -13.16 -29.79
CA ARG A 7 16.29 -12.80 -28.47
C ARG A 7 15.31 -13.91 -28.08
N LEU A 8 15.75 -14.81 -27.21
CA LEU A 8 14.87 -15.73 -26.53
C LEU A 8 13.83 -14.87 -25.79
N SER A 9 12.62 -14.83 -26.32
CA SER A 9 11.50 -14.17 -25.63
C SER A 9 11.30 -14.91 -24.31
N ARG A 10 11.47 -14.19 -23.18
CA ARG A 10 11.07 -14.75 -21.88
C ARG A 10 9.61 -15.21 -22.00
N PRO A 11 9.28 -16.42 -21.51
CA PRO A 11 7.88 -16.86 -21.51
C PRO A 11 7.01 -15.85 -20.78
N ALA A 12 5.79 -15.66 -21.24
CA ALA A 12 4.83 -14.77 -20.58
C ALA A 12 4.68 -15.19 -19.11
N ARG A 13 4.79 -14.25 -18.20
CA ARG A 13 4.61 -14.50 -16.76
C ARG A 13 3.19 -14.95 -16.51
N ARG A 14 3.02 -16.03 -15.76
CA ARG A 14 1.73 -16.55 -15.34
C ARG A 14 1.53 -16.23 -13.86
N LEU A 15 0.87 -15.11 -13.57
CA LEU A 15 0.64 -14.64 -12.21
C LEU A 15 -0.69 -15.15 -11.68
N GLU A 16 -0.71 -15.57 -10.43
CA GLU A 16 -1.90 -16.00 -9.70
C GLU A 16 -1.93 -15.34 -8.33
N THR A 17 -3.14 -15.00 -7.84
CA THR A 17 -3.35 -14.45 -6.50
C THR A 17 -4.07 -15.44 -5.62
N ILE A 18 -3.67 -15.48 -4.36
CA ILE A 18 -4.42 -16.18 -3.32
C ILE A 18 -4.53 -15.30 -2.08
N ILE A 19 -5.61 -15.53 -1.31
CA ILE A 19 -5.79 -14.99 0.03
C ILE A 19 -5.50 -16.12 1.01
N THR A 20 -4.64 -15.86 1.99
CA THR A 20 -4.14 -16.91 2.86
C THR A 20 -3.95 -16.45 4.30
N ARG A 21 -4.03 -17.44 5.21
CA ARG A 21 -3.57 -17.36 6.61
C ARG A 21 -2.61 -18.53 6.93
N GLN A 22 -2.12 -19.24 5.92
CA GLN A 22 -1.20 -20.35 6.11
C GLN A 22 0.17 -19.83 6.54
N PRO A 23 0.76 -20.34 7.64
CA PRO A 23 2.00 -19.80 8.21
C PRO A 23 3.17 -19.76 7.23
N ASP A 24 3.35 -20.80 6.43
CA ASP A 24 4.46 -20.89 5.47
C ASP A 24 4.38 -19.80 4.38
N LEU A 25 3.15 -19.49 3.93
CA LEU A 25 2.93 -18.45 2.92
C LEU A 25 3.04 -17.05 3.52
N ILE A 26 2.64 -16.88 4.79
CA ILE A 26 2.85 -15.64 5.53
C ILE A 26 4.35 -15.39 5.69
N GLU A 27 5.12 -16.40 6.11
CA GLU A 27 6.57 -16.27 6.24
C GLU A 27 7.25 -15.95 4.90
N ALA A 28 6.79 -16.54 3.79
CA ALA A 28 7.28 -16.20 2.46
C ALA A 28 6.98 -14.72 2.09
N ALA A 29 5.79 -14.24 2.44
CA ALA A 29 5.43 -12.82 2.26
C ALA A 29 6.30 -11.90 3.14
N GLN A 30 6.55 -12.27 4.39
CA GLN A 30 7.42 -11.53 5.31
C GLN A 30 8.87 -11.45 4.81
N LYS A 31 9.39 -12.50 4.19
CA LYS A 31 10.72 -12.51 3.54
C LYS A 31 10.76 -11.58 2.33
N LEU A 32 9.72 -11.57 1.49
CA LEU A 32 9.63 -10.63 0.38
C LEU A 32 9.58 -9.18 0.89
N ARG A 33 8.76 -8.90 1.91
CA ARG A 33 8.62 -7.58 2.55
C ARG A 33 9.97 -7.09 3.06
N TYR A 34 10.67 -7.90 3.85
CA TYR A 34 11.99 -7.57 4.37
C TYR A 34 12.96 -7.17 3.26
N ARG A 35 13.08 -8.00 2.22
CA ARG A 35 13.95 -7.70 1.08
C ARG A 35 13.60 -6.37 0.42
N VAL A 36 12.31 -6.16 0.10
CA VAL A 36 11.87 -4.96 -0.61
C VAL A 36 12.02 -3.70 0.25
N PHE A 37 11.60 -3.74 1.50
CA PHE A 37 11.65 -2.58 2.38
C PHE A 37 13.08 -2.24 2.80
N SER A 38 13.95 -3.23 3.01
CA SER A 38 15.38 -2.98 3.26
C SER A 38 16.06 -2.27 2.10
N GLU A 39 15.71 -2.63 0.85
CA GLU A 39 16.22 -1.95 -0.34
C GLU A 39 15.68 -0.51 -0.48
N GLU A 40 14.42 -0.26 -0.11
CA GLU A 40 13.76 1.04 -0.29
C GLU A 40 14.07 2.05 0.81
N TYR A 41 14.11 1.59 2.06
CA TYR A 41 14.23 2.46 3.25
C TYR A 41 15.59 2.37 3.95
N GLY A 42 16.43 1.44 3.51
CA GLY A 42 17.72 1.16 4.14
C GLY A 42 17.64 0.07 5.21
N SER A 43 18.78 -0.53 5.50
CA SER A 43 18.87 -1.71 6.36
C SER A 43 18.35 -1.47 7.78
N ASP A 44 17.86 -2.55 8.35
CA ASP A 44 17.46 -2.71 9.74
C ASP A 44 16.14 -2.05 10.12
N LEU A 45 15.07 -2.60 9.53
CA LEU A 45 13.66 -2.24 9.80
C LEU A 45 13.21 -2.63 11.24
N GLY A 46 14.12 -2.67 12.22
CA GLY A 46 13.79 -3.15 13.57
C GLY A 46 13.35 -4.62 13.60
N ALA A 47 13.67 -5.39 12.56
CA ALA A 47 13.25 -6.78 12.45
C ALA A 47 13.76 -7.61 13.61
N THR A 48 12.84 -8.21 14.36
CA THR A 48 13.16 -9.11 15.49
C THR A 48 13.93 -10.34 15.02
N VAL A 49 13.66 -10.79 13.79
CA VAL A 49 14.34 -11.90 13.14
C VAL A 49 14.99 -11.40 11.84
N PRO A 50 16.32 -11.52 11.67
CA PRO A 50 16.98 -11.11 10.44
C PRO A 50 16.39 -11.78 9.21
N GLY A 51 16.08 -10.99 8.17
CA GLY A 51 15.52 -11.48 6.93
C GLY A 51 14.00 -11.63 6.91
N ILE A 52 13.30 -11.28 8.00
CA ILE A 52 11.85 -11.41 8.13
C ILE A 52 11.26 -10.08 8.65
N ASP A 53 10.38 -9.46 7.87
CA ASP A 53 9.55 -8.34 8.31
C ASP A 53 8.25 -8.91 8.90
N ALA A 54 8.23 -9.14 10.20
CA ALA A 54 7.08 -9.65 10.93
C ALA A 54 6.71 -8.70 12.07
N ASP A 55 5.42 -8.53 12.30
CA ASP A 55 4.89 -7.85 13.47
C ASP A 55 3.69 -8.60 14.06
N GLU A 56 3.20 -8.14 15.20
CA GLU A 56 2.08 -8.77 15.91
C GLU A 56 0.76 -8.73 15.13
N PHE A 57 0.59 -7.81 14.18
CA PHE A 57 -0.63 -7.69 13.38
C PHE A 57 -0.76 -8.81 12.34
N ASP A 58 0.34 -9.43 11.89
CA ASP A 58 0.32 -10.44 10.84
C ASP A 58 -0.64 -11.61 11.14
N ARG A 59 -0.76 -12.01 12.40
CA ARG A 59 -1.65 -13.11 12.83
C ARG A 59 -3.14 -12.76 12.75
N TYR A 60 -3.47 -11.47 12.71
CA TYR A 60 -4.86 -11.00 12.63
C TYR A 60 -5.28 -10.65 11.21
N CYS A 61 -4.32 -10.53 10.30
CA CYS A 61 -4.55 -10.13 8.92
C CYS A 61 -4.89 -11.32 8.01
N ASP A 62 -5.65 -11.03 6.96
CA ASP A 62 -5.67 -11.83 5.74
C ASP A 62 -4.55 -11.34 4.82
N HIS A 63 -3.76 -12.27 4.27
CA HIS A 63 -2.64 -11.94 3.39
C HIS A 63 -3.01 -12.24 1.95
N LEU A 64 -2.96 -11.22 1.09
CA LEU A 64 -3.04 -11.39 -0.35
C LEU A 64 -1.62 -11.52 -0.89
N ILE A 65 -1.38 -12.57 -1.64
CA ILE A 65 -0.08 -12.84 -2.26
C ILE A 65 -0.24 -13.09 -3.75
N VAL A 66 0.77 -12.69 -4.52
CA VAL A 66 0.87 -12.97 -5.95
C VAL A 66 2.07 -13.87 -6.18
N THR A 67 1.86 -14.99 -6.87
CA THR A 67 2.92 -15.93 -7.26
C THR A 67 3.09 -15.99 -8.76
N ASP A 68 4.32 -16.13 -9.23
CA ASP A 68 4.59 -16.48 -10.63
C ASP A 68 4.60 -18.01 -10.76
N GLN A 69 3.58 -18.55 -11.41
CA GLN A 69 3.37 -19.98 -11.58
C GLN A 69 4.47 -20.66 -12.43
N ASN A 70 5.26 -19.88 -13.17
CA ASN A 70 6.38 -20.42 -13.94
C ASN A 70 7.60 -20.71 -13.06
N THR A 71 7.76 -19.96 -11.96
CA THR A 71 8.92 -20.06 -11.06
C THR A 71 8.56 -20.55 -9.66
N GLY A 72 7.29 -20.45 -9.27
CA GLY A 72 6.82 -20.67 -7.90
C GLY A 72 7.19 -19.52 -6.94
N GLU A 73 7.75 -18.43 -7.44
CA GLU A 73 8.19 -17.30 -6.61
C GLU A 73 7.02 -16.42 -6.19
N LEU A 74 6.96 -16.04 -4.90
CA LEU A 74 6.07 -15.02 -4.39
C LEU A 74 6.63 -13.64 -4.77
N VAL A 75 5.86 -12.88 -5.56
CA VAL A 75 6.34 -11.67 -6.24
C VAL A 75 5.65 -10.38 -5.80
N ALA A 76 4.51 -10.48 -5.13
CA ALA A 76 3.86 -9.34 -4.50
C ALA A 76 3.04 -9.80 -3.30
N THR A 77 2.85 -8.90 -2.35
CA THR A 77 2.01 -9.14 -1.18
C THR A 77 1.37 -7.84 -0.68
N THR A 78 0.27 -8.00 0.01
CA THR A 78 -0.34 -7.01 0.90
C THR A 78 -1.09 -7.73 2.00
N ARG A 79 -1.31 -7.08 3.15
CA ARG A 79 -2.15 -7.64 4.20
C ARG A 79 -3.35 -6.74 4.47
N VAL A 80 -4.46 -7.32 4.87
CA VAL A 80 -5.69 -6.62 5.21
C VAL A 80 -6.09 -6.96 6.64
N LEU A 81 -6.21 -5.95 7.47
CA LEU A 81 -6.72 -6.04 8.84
C LEU A 81 -8.15 -5.53 8.86
N HIS A 82 -9.12 -6.43 8.96
CA HIS A 82 -10.52 -6.08 9.08
C HIS A 82 -10.83 -5.52 10.48
N HIS A 83 -11.77 -4.57 10.61
CA HIS A 83 -12.07 -3.91 11.89
C HIS A 83 -12.38 -4.88 13.04
N SER A 84 -13.08 -5.99 12.77
CA SER A 84 -13.35 -6.99 13.80
C SER A 84 -12.07 -7.63 14.35
N LYS A 85 -11.04 -7.79 13.51
CA LYS A 85 -9.73 -8.30 13.89
C LYS A 85 -8.82 -7.22 14.46
N ALA A 86 -8.98 -5.97 14.04
CA ALA A 86 -8.31 -4.83 14.66
C ALA A 86 -8.68 -4.72 16.13
N MET A 87 -9.96 -4.91 16.50
CA MET A 87 -10.40 -4.91 17.91
C MET A 87 -9.73 -6.03 18.72
N GLU A 88 -9.52 -7.21 18.14
CA GLU A 88 -8.78 -8.32 18.77
C GLU A 88 -7.26 -8.02 18.90
N ALA A 89 -6.71 -7.25 17.95
CA ALA A 89 -5.31 -6.83 17.93
C ALA A 89 -5.01 -5.64 18.86
N GLY A 90 -6.04 -4.99 19.41
CA GLY A 90 -5.92 -3.79 20.24
C GLY A 90 -6.03 -2.48 19.46
N GLY A 91 -6.39 -2.53 18.17
CA GLY A 91 -6.57 -1.38 17.28
C GLY A 91 -6.03 -1.62 15.88
N PHE A 92 -6.10 -0.61 15.04
CA PHE A 92 -5.44 -0.59 13.74
C PHE A 92 -3.94 -0.29 13.87
N TYR A 93 -3.13 -0.77 12.93
CA TYR A 93 -1.70 -0.47 12.89
C TYR A 93 -1.44 1.05 12.86
N SER A 94 -2.22 1.79 12.07
CA SER A 94 -2.08 3.25 11.94
C SER A 94 -2.38 4.03 13.22
N GLU A 95 -2.94 3.42 14.28
CA GLU A 95 -3.10 4.08 15.58
C GLU A 95 -1.76 4.35 16.27
N GLY A 96 -0.70 3.63 15.89
CA GLY A 96 0.67 3.96 16.30
C GLY A 96 1.22 5.26 15.68
N GLU A 97 0.53 5.80 14.70
CA GLU A 97 0.95 6.96 13.92
C GLU A 97 -0.05 8.12 13.93
N PHE A 98 -1.35 7.82 14.02
CA PHE A 98 -2.44 8.79 13.90
C PHE A 98 -3.51 8.61 14.97
N GLU A 99 -4.15 9.71 15.31
CA GLU A 99 -5.39 9.69 16.09
C GLU A 99 -6.55 9.39 15.14
N LEU A 100 -7.21 8.23 15.31
CA LEU A 100 -8.21 7.70 14.37
C LEU A 100 -9.67 7.86 14.81
N SER A 101 -9.98 8.66 15.81
CA SER A 101 -11.35 8.77 16.35
C SER A 101 -12.41 9.20 15.32
N SER A 102 -12.02 9.96 14.30
CA SER A 102 -12.91 10.31 13.17
C SER A 102 -13.33 9.09 12.38
N LEU A 103 -12.39 8.18 12.11
CA LEU A 103 -12.62 6.99 11.28
C LEU A 103 -13.46 5.95 12.02
N TYR A 104 -13.36 5.86 13.34
CA TYR A 104 -14.23 5.00 14.15
C TYR A 104 -15.70 5.46 14.19
N ARG A 105 -15.99 6.71 13.79
CA ARG A 105 -17.35 7.23 13.67
C ARG A 105 -17.97 7.03 12.29
N LEU A 106 -17.22 6.52 11.32
CA LEU A 106 -17.75 6.26 9.99
C LEU A 106 -18.84 5.19 10.02
N PRO A 107 -19.91 5.37 9.26
CA PRO A 107 -20.97 4.36 9.16
C PRO A 107 -20.50 3.21 8.25
N GLY A 108 -20.18 2.08 8.85
CA GLY A 108 -19.79 0.88 8.10
C GLY A 108 -18.47 0.25 8.52
N ALA A 109 -18.08 -0.80 7.82
CA ALA A 109 -16.90 -1.58 8.13
C ALA A 109 -15.64 -0.94 7.55
N VAL A 110 -14.64 -0.72 8.42
CA VAL A 110 -13.31 -0.25 8.03
C VAL A 110 -12.35 -1.45 7.97
N ALA A 111 -11.49 -1.48 6.97
CA ALA A 111 -10.34 -2.38 6.93
C ALA A 111 -9.06 -1.57 6.69
N GLU A 112 -7.95 -2.06 7.19
CA GLU A 112 -6.64 -1.43 6.98
C GLU A 112 -5.79 -2.27 6.04
N LEU A 113 -5.25 -1.62 5.00
CA LEU A 113 -4.27 -2.19 4.08
C LEU A 113 -2.87 -1.83 4.54
N GLY A 114 -2.03 -2.85 4.67
CA GLY A 114 -0.65 -2.63 5.08
C GLY A 114 0.35 -3.54 4.36
N ARG A 115 1.62 -3.19 4.53
CA ARG A 115 2.75 -3.98 4.03
C ARG A 115 2.67 -4.34 2.54
N THR A 116 2.13 -3.44 1.71
CA THR A 116 2.04 -3.64 0.26
C THR A 116 3.40 -3.50 -0.39
N CYS A 117 3.89 -4.57 -1.01
CA CYS A 117 5.13 -4.51 -1.78
C CYS A 117 5.10 -5.43 -3.00
N VAL A 118 5.95 -5.07 -3.99
CA VAL A 118 6.14 -5.83 -5.23
C VAL A 118 7.62 -6.01 -5.46
N HIS A 119 8.02 -7.25 -5.77
CA HIS A 119 9.39 -7.58 -6.14
C HIS A 119 9.88 -6.66 -7.28
N PRO A 120 11.10 -6.09 -7.21
CA PRO A 120 11.59 -5.12 -8.20
C PRO A 120 11.42 -5.55 -9.66
N ASP A 121 11.73 -6.80 -9.99
CA ASP A 121 11.60 -7.35 -11.35
C ASP A 121 10.14 -7.51 -11.82
N TYR A 122 9.17 -7.40 -10.92
CA TYR A 122 7.75 -7.55 -11.18
C TYR A 122 6.97 -6.24 -11.05
N ARG A 123 7.65 -5.10 -10.90
CA ARG A 123 7.05 -3.75 -10.83
C ARG A 123 6.54 -3.30 -12.18
N ASN A 124 5.56 -4.02 -12.70
CA ASN A 124 4.86 -3.68 -13.93
C ASN A 124 3.35 -3.54 -13.67
N GLY A 125 2.65 -2.96 -14.63
CA GLY A 125 1.21 -2.71 -14.48
C GLY A 125 0.39 -3.98 -14.26
N ALA A 126 0.80 -5.14 -14.77
CA ALA A 126 0.04 -6.39 -14.66
C ALA A 126 0.02 -6.92 -13.22
N THR A 127 1.17 -6.97 -12.53
CA THR A 127 1.26 -7.47 -11.16
C THR A 127 0.41 -6.63 -10.19
N ILE A 128 0.55 -5.31 -10.26
CA ILE A 128 -0.21 -4.42 -9.38
C ILE A 128 -1.70 -4.43 -9.72
N SER A 129 -2.08 -4.51 -11.00
CA SER A 129 -3.49 -4.60 -11.40
C SER A 129 -4.14 -5.89 -10.91
N LEU A 130 -3.41 -7.01 -10.95
CA LEU A 130 -3.89 -8.29 -10.45
C LEU A 130 -4.09 -8.24 -8.92
N LEU A 131 -3.12 -7.68 -8.18
CA LEU A 131 -3.23 -7.50 -6.72
C LEU A 131 -4.45 -6.64 -6.35
N TRP A 132 -4.66 -5.53 -7.08
CA TRP A 132 -5.80 -4.64 -6.84
C TRP A 132 -7.15 -5.25 -7.21
N ALA A 133 -7.22 -6.04 -8.27
CA ALA A 133 -8.45 -6.75 -8.64
C ALA A 133 -8.84 -7.74 -7.55
N SER A 134 -7.89 -8.55 -7.08
CA SER A 134 -8.15 -9.51 -5.98
C SER A 134 -8.48 -8.81 -4.66
N LEU A 135 -7.84 -7.67 -4.36
CA LEU A 135 -8.19 -6.87 -3.19
C LEU A 135 -9.63 -6.34 -3.29
N ALA A 136 -10.04 -5.82 -4.46
CA ALA A 136 -11.40 -5.31 -4.64
C ALA A 136 -12.46 -6.41 -4.44
N GLU A 137 -12.24 -7.60 -4.99
CA GLU A 137 -13.11 -8.77 -4.77
C GLU A 137 -13.17 -9.16 -3.28
N TYR A 138 -12.02 -9.17 -2.61
CA TYR A 138 -11.94 -9.44 -1.18
C TYR A 138 -12.76 -8.43 -0.36
N LEU A 139 -12.57 -7.13 -0.60
CA LEU A 139 -13.25 -6.06 0.15
C LEU A 139 -14.78 -6.17 0.00
N VAL A 140 -15.26 -6.41 -1.23
CA VAL A 140 -16.70 -6.62 -1.49
C VAL A 140 -17.21 -7.88 -0.79
N SER A 141 -16.46 -8.99 -0.85
CA SER A 141 -16.86 -10.26 -0.21
C SER A 141 -16.90 -10.21 1.31
N ARG A 142 -16.28 -9.20 1.91
CA ARG A 142 -16.21 -8.98 3.37
C ARG A 142 -17.03 -7.80 3.84
N ASP A 143 -17.88 -7.24 2.97
CA ASP A 143 -18.72 -6.09 3.29
C ASP A 143 -17.93 -4.91 3.88
N VAL A 144 -16.73 -4.63 3.33
CA VAL A 144 -15.89 -3.50 3.73
C VAL A 144 -16.37 -2.25 3.02
N ASP A 145 -16.70 -1.21 3.79
CA ASP A 145 -17.14 0.09 3.27
C ASP A 145 -15.97 1.05 3.05
N TYR A 146 -14.98 1.03 3.93
CA TYR A 146 -13.83 1.92 3.89
C TYR A 146 -12.53 1.15 4.02
N LEU A 147 -11.59 1.43 3.12
CA LEU A 147 -10.22 0.93 3.20
C LEU A 147 -9.29 2.08 3.60
N ILE A 148 -8.54 1.91 4.68
CA ILE A 148 -7.52 2.86 5.12
C ILE A 148 -6.12 2.25 4.99
N GLY A 149 -5.08 3.06 5.09
CA GLY A 149 -3.69 2.60 5.15
C GLY A 149 -2.70 3.73 5.02
N CYS A 150 -1.48 3.50 5.47
CA CYS A 150 -0.38 4.44 5.37
C CYS A 150 0.29 4.37 3.99
N ALA A 151 0.46 5.53 3.37
CA ALA A 151 1.17 5.71 2.12
C ALA A 151 2.55 6.32 2.41
N SER A 152 3.57 5.48 2.44
CA SER A 152 4.92 5.83 2.89
C SER A 152 5.75 6.51 1.81
N ILE A 153 6.45 7.57 2.17
CA ILE A 153 7.37 8.33 1.32
C ILE A 153 8.72 8.40 2.03
N GLY A 154 9.73 7.77 1.46
CA GLY A 154 11.07 7.75 2.05
C GLY A 154 11.65 9.16 2.25
N MET A 155 12.38 9.36 3.35
CA MET A 155 12.97 10.64 3.76
C MET A 155 14.51 10.65 3.70
N SER A 156 15.13 9.79 2.90
CA SER A 156 16.59 9.68 2.76
C SER A 156 17.27 10.95 2.24
N ASP A 157 16.52 11.86 1.62
CA ASP A 157 16.98 13.16 1.13
C ASP A 157 16.83 14.31 2.15
N GLY A 158 16.60 13.98 3.41
CA GLY A 158 16.28 14.96 4.46
C GLY A 158 14.82 15.42 4.46
N GLY A 159 13.95 14.71 3.75
CA GLY A 159 12.51 14.92 3.76
C GLY A 159 11.95 15.91 2.76
N LEU A 160 12.79 16.53 1.93
CA LEU A 160 12.36 17.51 0.93
C LEU A 160 11.35 16.92 -0.06
N LYS A 161 11.62 15.72 -0.57
CA LYS A 161 10.72 14.99 -1.48
C LYS A 161 9.39 14.67 -0.80
N ALA A 162 9.44 14.16 0.43
CA ALA A 162 8.26 13.81 1.20
C ALA A 162 7.36 15.03 1.46
N TRP A 163 7.93 16.16 1.88
CA TRP A 163 7.20 17.42 2.04
C TRP A 163 6.49 17.89 0.76
N ARG A 164 7.20 17.85 -0.36
CA ARG A 164 6.63 18.30 -1.65
C ARG A 164 5.48 17.38 -2.10
N ILE A 165 5.65 16.06 -1.95
CA ILE A 165 4.61 15.09 -2.28
C ILE A 165 3.40 15.27 -1.35
N ALA A 166 3.62 15.37 -0.04
CA ALA A 166 2.55 15.58 0.93
C ALA A 166 1.73 16.84 0.62
N ARG A 167 2.39 17.98 0.39
CA ARG A 167 1.71 19.25 0.01
C ARG A 167 0.92 19.13 -1.27
N TYR A 168 1.49 18.49 -2.29
CA TYR A 168 0.78 18.23 -3.55
C TYR A 168 -0.47 17.37 -3.32
N LEU A 169 -0.34 16.26 -2.58
CA LEU A 169 -1.44 15.34 -2.33
C LEU A 169 -2.54 15.98 -1.46
N GLN A 170 -2.17 16.77 -0.46
CA GLN A 170 -3.12 17.53 0.34
C GLN A 170 -3.91 18.54 -0.51
N ARG A 171 -3.25 19.25 -1.41
CA ARG A 171 -3.93 20.21 -2.29
C ARG A 171 -4.90 19.56 -3.26
N GLU A 172 -4.52 18.43 -3.86
CA GLU A 172 -5.28 17.80 -4.95
C GLU A 172 -6.24 16.70 -4.47
N PHE A 173 -5.94 16.03 -3.34
CA PHE A 173 -6.61 14.81 -2.93
C PHE A 173 -7.02 14.78 -1.45
N LEU A 174 -7.16 15.92 -0.82
CA LEU A 174 -7.54 15.99 0.58
C LEU A 174 -8.95 15.42 0.79
N ALA A 175 -9.11 14.60 1.84
CA ALA A 175 -10.38 14.02 2.24
C ALA A 175 -11.32 15.04 2.88
N GLY A 176 -12.61 14.74 2.97
CA GLY A 176 -13.57 15.52 3.76
C GLY A 176 -13.22 15.55 5.24
N GLU A 177 -13.83 16.47 5.98
CA GLU A 177 -13.52 16.68 7.42
C GLU A 177 -13.80 15.43 8.26
N GLU A 178 -14.80 14.64 7.88
CA GLU A 178 -15.18 13.40 8.53
C GLU A 178 -14.10 12.32 8.52
N TYR A 179 -13.14 12.41 7.56
CA TYR A 179 -12.01 11.48 7.44
C TYR A 179 -10.70 12.03 8.01
N ARG A 180 -10.71 13.26 8.55
CA ARG A 180 -9.47 13.90 9.01
C ARG A 180 -8.90 13.24 10.24
N VAL A 181 -7.57 13.08 10.21
CA VAL A 181 -6.80 12.54 11.33
C VAL A 181 -5.66 13.48 11.69
N THR A 182 -5.15 13.33 12.90
CA THR A 182 -4.00 14.09 13.40
C THR A 182 -2.82 13.14 13.56
N PRO A 183 -1.62 13.46 12.99
CA PRO A 183 -0.45 12.64 13.20
C PRO A 183 0.05 12.76 14.64
N LEU A 184 0.51 11.65 15.22
CA LEU A 184 1.09 11.61 16.56
C LEU A 184 2.51 12.22 16.59
N ARG A 185 3.20 12.18 15.45
CA ARG A 185 4.55 12.73 15.29
C ARG A 185 4.61 13.58 14.01
N ALA A 186 4.82 14.88 14.18
CA ALA A 186 5.01 15.77 13.03
C ALA A 186 6.31 15.44 12.28
N LEU A 187 6.33 15.73 10.98
CA LEU A 187 7.58 15.64 10.22
C LEU A 187 8.64 16.59 10.79
N PRO A 188 9.92 16.22 10.73
CA PRO A 188 11.03 17.13 11.04
C PRO A 188 10.95 18.40 10.20
N HIS A 189 11.26 19.54 10.81
CA HIS A 189 11.30 20.82 10.10
C HIS A 189 12.35 20.80 8.99
N LEU A 190 11.97 21.26 7.80
CA LEU A 190 12.95 21.48 6.72
C LEU A 190 13.80 22.69 7.03
N THR A 191 15.10 22.53 6.88
CA THR A 191 16.07 23.63 7.07
C THR A 191 16.08 24.65 5.92
N HIS A 192 15.42 24.33 4.81
CA HIS A 192 15.39 25.14 3.59
C HIS A 192 13.96 25.42 3.11
N THR A 193 13.75 26.59 2.53
CA THR A 193 12.49 26.96 1.88
C THR A 193 12.26 26.06 0.67
N VAL A 194 11.13 25.38 0.63
CA VAL A 194 10.74 24.51 -0.48
C VAL A 194 10.14 25.35 -1.60
N SER A 195 10.78 25.40 -2.77
CA SER A 195 10.16 25.97 -3.96
C SER A 195 9.13 25.01 -4.53
N GLU A 196 7.90 25.49 -4.75
CA GLU A 196 6.78 24.70 -5.30
C GLU A 196 6.83 24.54 -6.83
N GLU A 197 7.80 25.18 -7.50
CA GLU A 197 7.82 25.36 -8.97
C GLU A 197 8.21 24.12 -9.78
N ARG A 198 8.65 23.03 -9.17
CA ARG A 198 9.05 21.81 -9.90
C ARG A 198 7.95 20.76 -9.88
N PRO A 199 7.74 20.02 -11.00
CA PRO A 199 6.83 18.87 -11.00
C PRO A 199 7.15 17.91 -9.86
N VAL A 200 6.10 17.40 -9.21
CA VAL A 200 6.24 16.46 -8.10
C VAL A 200 6.19 15.04 -8.66
N ASP A 201 7.27 14.29 -8.45
CA ASP A 201 7.30 12.86 -8.82
C ASP A 201 6.75 12.01 -7.67
N VAL A 202 5.43 11.80 -7.70
CA VAL A 202 4.73 10.95 -6.74
C VAL A 202 5.07 9.47 -7.01
N PRO A 203 5.37 8.63 -6.00
CA PRO A 203 5.59 7.22 -6.18
C PRO A 203 4.45 6.50 -6.92
N ALA A 204 4.80 5.49 -7.73
CA ALA A 204 3.82 4.82 -8.60
C ALA A 204 2.66 4.19 -7.83
N LEU A 205 2.93 3.63 -6.65
CA LEU A 205 1.92 3.02 -5.78
C LEU A 205 0.93 4.08 -5.27
N ILE A 206 1.41 5.22 -4.82
CA ILE A 206 0.56 6.33 -4.35
C ILE A 206 -0.28 6.89 -5.52
N LYS A 207 0.33 7.04 -6.72
CA LYS A 207 -0.43 7.41 -7.93
C LYS A 207 -1.57 6.42 -8.21
N ALA A 208 -1.33 5.13 -8.00
CA ALA A 208 -2.37 4.10 -8.17
C ALA A 208 -3.50 4.28 -7.16
N TYR A 209 -3.21 4.51 -5.88
CA TYR A 209 -4.23 4.81 -4.86
C TYR A 209 -5.10 6.00 -5.24
N MET A 210 -4.49 7.11 -5.63
CA MET A 210 -5.25 8.33 -6.01
C MET A 210 -6.13 8.10 -7.25
N ARG A 211 -5.67 7.29 -8.22
CA ARG A 211 -6.46 6.91 -9.40
C ARG A 211 -7.67 6.05 -9.03
N LEU A 212 -7.55 5.20 -8.02
CA LEU A 212 -8.66 4.40 -7.48
C LEU A 212 -9.70 5.25 -6.74
N GLY A 213 -9.34 6.46 -6.37
CA GLY A 213 -10.21 7.41 -5.66
C GLY A 213 -9.88 7.62 -4.20
N ALA A 214 -8.74 7.09 -3.74
CA ALA A 214 -8.27 7.35 -2.39
C ALA A 214 -8.07 8.85 -2.14
N ARG A 215 -8.21 9.25 -0.88
CA ARG A 215 -8.04 10.61 -0.38
C ARG A 215 -7.09 10.62 0.81
N VAL A 216 -6.33 11.70 0.96
CA VAL A 216 -5.39 11.90 2.06
C VAL A 216 -6.12 12.47 3.27
N CYS A 217 -5.95 11.86 4.43
CA CYS A 217 -6.70 12.20 5.64
C CYS A 217 -6.12 13.36 6.46
N GLY A 218 -5.01 13.94 6.06
CA GLY A 218 -4.44 15.09 6.79
C GLY A 218 -2.94 15.26 6.60
N GLU A 219 -2.28 15.77 7.63
CA GLU A 219 -0.84 15.96 7.65
C GLU A 219 -0.12 14.61 7.78
N PRO A 220 1.11 14.49 7.24
CA PRO A 220 1.90 13.27 7.35
C PRO A 220 2.45 13.06 8.77
N CYS A 221 2.59 11.80 9.16
CA CYS A 221 3.31 11.37 10.36
C CYS A 221 4.76 11.00 10.04
N TRP A 222 5.68 11.32 10.94
CA TRP A 222 7.05 10.81 10.89
C TRP A 222 7.11 9.40 11.46
N ASP A 223 7.54 8.44 10.65
CA ASP A 223 7.89 7.10 11.06
C ASP A 223 9.43 6.96 11.14
N PRO A 224 10.01 6.93 12.35
CA PRO A 224 11.45 6.78 12.53
C PRO A 224 11.96 5.38 12.20
N ASP A 225 11.13 4.34 12.32
CA ASP A 225 11.53 2.95 12.14
C ASP A 225 11.76 2.66 10.65
N PHE A 226 10.83 3.10 9.81
CA PHE A 226 10.96 3.02 8.34
C PHE A 226 11.62 4.25 7.72
N ARG A 227 11.94 5.28 8.51
CA ARG A 227 12.53 6.56 8.03
C ARG A 227 11.72 7.16 6.88
N CYS A 228 10.43 7.19 7.04
CA CYS A 228 9.50 7.70 6.04
C CYS A 228 8.48 8.69 6.62
N ALA A 229 7.86 9.43 5.73
CA ALA A 229 6.66 10.20 6.01
C ALA A 229 5.46 9.38 5.60
N ASP A 230 4.59 9.06 6.53
CA ASP A 230 3.36 8.34 6.26
C ASP A 230 2.19 9.29 6.12
N LEU A 231 1.44 9.14 5.04
CA LEU A 231 0.18 9.80 4.82
C LEU A 231 -0.94 8.78 4.99
N LEU A 232 -1.80 8.97 5.97
CA LEU A 232 -3.00 8.13 6.05
C LEU A 232 -3.90 8.45 4.86
N VAL A 233 -4.31 7.42 4.15
CA VAL A 233 -5.24 7.51 3.02
C VAL A 233 -6.51 6.72 3.33
N VAL A 234 -7.64 7.20 2.81
CA VAL A 234 -8.93 6.52 2.88
C VAL A 234 -9.49 6.31 1.48
N LEU A 235 -10.06 5.15 1.23
CA LEU A 235 -10.79 4.81 0.01
C LEU A 235 -12.20 4.35 0.39
N ASP A 236 -13.23 5.02 -0.13
CA ASP A 236 -14.60 4.54 -0.10
C ASP A 236 -14.77 3.41 -1.13
N VAL A 237 -14.99 2.19 -0.62
CA VAL A 237 -15.05 0.97 -1.43
C VAL A 237 -16.30 0.96 -2.33
N ASN A 238 -17.41 1.57 -1.91
CA ASN A 238 -18.62 1.67 -2.72
C ASN A 238 -18.37 2.48 -4.00
N ASN A 239 -17.55 3.53 -3.91
CA ASN A 239 -17.11 4.29 -5.08
C ASN A 239 -16.18 3.49 -6.00
N LEU A 240 -15.36 2.60 -5.46
CA LEU A 240 -14.52 1.68 -6.22
C LEU A 240 -15.36 0.68 -7.00
N ALA A 241 -16.31 -0.01 -6.35
CA ALA A 241 -17.21 -0.98 -6.97
C ALA A 241 -18.01 -0.36 -8.12
N SER A 242 -18.48 0.88 -7.97
CA SER A 242 -19.20 1.61 -9.03
C SER A 242 -18.35 1.97 -10.25
N ARG A 243 -17.06 2.17 -10.09
CA ARG A 243 -16.09 2.40 -11.18
C ARG A 243 -15.71 1.11 -11.90
N TYR A 244 -15.51 0.02 -11.16
CA TYR A 244 -15.22 -1.30 -11.73
C TYR A 244 -16.41 -1.85 -12.51
N SER A 245 -17.63 -1.79 -11.98
CA SER A 245 -18.83 -2.24 -12.70
C SER A 245 -19.06 -1.45 -13.99
N ARG A 246 -18.82 -0.14 -14.00
CA ARG A 246 -18.88 0.68 -15.23
C ARG A 246 -17.81 0.29 -16.25
N HIS A 247 -16.64 -0.10 -15.81
CA HIS A 247 -15.55 -0.54 -16.71
C HIS A 247 -15.85 -1.92 -17.32
N PHE A 248 -16.35 -2.86 -16.51
CA PHE A 248 -16.75 -4.20 -16.97
C PHE A 248 -17.95 -4.16 -17.93
N MET A 249 -18.97 -3.34 -17.65
CA MET A 249 -20.13 -3.19 -18.55
C MET A 249 -19.76 -2.56 -19.90
N ARG A 250 -18.76 -1.68 -19.95
CA ARG A 250 -18.26 -1.11 -21.23
C ARG A 250 -17.50 -2.14 -22.07
N ASN A 251 -16.83 -3.09 -21.45
CA ASN A 251 -16.05 -4.12 -22.15
C ASN A 251 -16.92 -5.31 -22.61
N GLN A 252 -18.13 -5.49 -22.07
CA GLN A 252 -19.09 -6.49 -22.55
C GLN A 252 -20.01 -5.97 -23.68
N ALA A 253 -19.96 -4.67 -23.97
CA ALA A 253 -20.75 -4.02 -25.01
C ALA A 253 -19.96 -3.80 -26.33
N GLN A 254 -18.73 -4.31 -26.43
CA GLN A 254 -17.91 -4.37 -27.66
C GLN A 254 -17.70 -5.81 -28.09
#